data_00a106b1e5f8b1cd30794503d4d23e45
#
_entry.id   00a106b1e5f8b1cd30794503d4d23e45
#
_cell.length_a   1.000
_cell.length_b   1.000
_cell.length_c   1.000
_cell.angle_alpha   90.00
_cell.angle_beta   90.00
_cell.angle_gamma   90.00
#
_symmetry.space_group_name_H-M   'P 1'
#
loop_
_entity.id
_entity.type
_entity.pdbx_description
1 polymer ?
#
loop_
_entity_poly.entity_id
_entity_poly.type
_entity_poly.pdbx_seq_one_letter_code
_entity_poly.pdbx_strand_id
1 'polypeptide(L)'
;INGLPLVQVELKRPGVEINEAINQINRYRRFSFRGLFRYIQVFVVSNSTQTKYFANMNERTEDGATDQSILKSLVFYWTDEENKRINRLIDFTQDFLTKFNVTELLTRYFVIKQSEPVLMVMRPYQIYERLCLPYYWLRKDADLL
;
A
#
# COMPACT_ATOMS: atom_id res chain seq x y z
N ILE A 1 -7.56 -7.59 11.04
CA ILE A 1 -6.58 -8.18 11.95
C ILE A 1 -7.10 -7.95 13.36
N ASN A 2 -7.26 -9.01 14.15
CA ASN A 2 -7.81 -8.93 15.51
C ASN A 2 -9.14 -8.16 15.62
N GLY A 3 -10.03 -8.33 14.63
CA GLY A 3 -11.31 -7.65 14.57
C GLY A 3 -11.28 -6.23 13.97
N LEU A 4 -10.09 -5.67 13.69
CA LEU A 4 -9.97 -4.36 13.03
C LEU A 4 -9.82 -4.53 11.51
N PRO A 5 -10.60 -3.80 10.71
CA PRO A 5 -10.47 -3.73 9.26
C PRO A 5 -9.29 -2.82 8.90
N LEU A 6 -8.08 -3.38 8.77
CA LEU A 6 -6.86 -2.61 8.46
C LEU A 6 -6.54 -2.56 6.97
N VAL A 7 -7.03 -3.54 6.19
CA VAL A 7 -6.85 -3.61 4.74
C VAL A 7 -8.20 -3.77 4.07
N GLN A 8 -8.45 -3.02 3.02
CA GLN A 8 -9.61 -3.19 2.14
C GLN A 8 -9.16 -3.57 0.75
N VAL A 9 -9.81 -4.58 0.17
CA VAL A 9 -9.59 -5.01 -1.20
C VAL A 9 -10.83 -4.67 -2.04
N GLU A 10 -10.64 -3.90 -3.10
CA GLU A 10 -11.68 -3.55 -4.08
C GLU A 10 -11.41 -4.29 -5.39
N LEU A 11 -12.35 -5.12 -5.79
CA LEU A 11 -12.23 -5.95 -6.99
C LEU A 11 -13.15 -5.45 -8.11
N LYS A 12 -12.61 -5.40 -9.31
CA LYS A 12 -13.35 -5.12 -10.55
C LYS A 12 -13.27 -6.31 -11.50
N ARG A 13 -14.22 -6.40 -12.41
CA ARG A 13 -14.20 -7.40 -13.47
C ARG A 13 -12.98 -7.17 -14.38
N PRO A 14 -12.44 -8.22 -15.00
CA PRO A 14 -11.45 -8.08 -16.07
C PRO A 14 -11.94 -7.12 -17.16
N GLY A 15 -11.04 -6.27 -17.65
CA GLY A 15 -11.37 -5.27 -18.67
C GLY A 15 -11.90 -3.93 -18.14
N VAL A 16 -12.23 -3.83 -16.85
CA VAL A 16 -12.57 -2.55 -16.23
C VAL A 16 -11.29 -1.80 -15.87
N GLU A 17 -11.27 -0.50 -16.11
CA GLU A 17 -10.12 0.34 -15.76
C GLU A 17 -9.88 0.38 -14.24
N ILE A 18 -8.62 0.18 -13.81
CA ILE A 18 -8.27 0.15 -12.39
C ILE A 18 -8.59 1.48 -11.67
N ASN A 19 -8.61 2.59 -12.41
CA ASN A 19 -8.96 3.90 -11.88
C ASN A 19 -10.41 3.96 -11.37
N GLU A 20 -11.30 3.13 -11.90
CA GLU A 20 -12.68 3.05 -11.40
C GLU A 20 -12.73 2.48 -9.97
N ALA A 21 -11.88 1.49 -9.67
CA ALA A 21 -11.75 0.96 -8.31
C ALA A 21 -11.21 2.02 -7.34
N ILE A 22 -10.22 2.79 -7.76
CA ILE A 22 -9.64 3.89 -6.96
C ILE A 22 -10.71 4.96 -6.70
N ASN A 23 -11.47 5.36 -7.72
CA ASN A 23 -12.55 6.33 -7.57
C ASN A 23 -13.67 5.83 -6.64
N GLN A 24 -13.94 4.53 -6.65
CA GLN A 24 -14.92 3.93 -5.74
C GLN A 24 -14.45 3.97 -4.29
N ILE A 25 -13.19 3.64 -4.02
CA ILE A 25 -12.60 3.79 -2.68
C ILE A 25 -12.68 5.24 -2.21
N ASN A 26 -12.39 6.21 -3.06
CA ASN A 26 -12.50 7.63 -2.71
C ASN A 26 -13.92 8.03 -2.33
N ARG A 27 -14.94 7.49 -3.00
CA ARG A 27 -16.34 7.68 -2.60
C ARG A 27 -16.62 7.07 -1.22
N TYR A 28 -16.14 5.86 -0.96
CA TYR A 28 -16.30 5.21 0.34
C TYR A 28 -15.63 6.01 1.48
N ARG A 29 -14.43 6.52 1.25
CA ARG A 29 -13.71 7.35 2.22
C ARG A 29 -14.51 8.59 2.61
N ARG A 30 -15.16 9.24 1.65
CA ARG A 30 -15.94 10.46 1.90
C ARG A 30 -17.27 10.19 2.62
N PHE A 31 -17.94 9.11 2.29
CA PHE A 31 -19.34 8.93 2.68
C PHE A 31 -19.59 7.73 3.60
N SER A 32 -18.76 6.70 3.55
CA SER A 32 -19.08 5.40 4.15
C SER A 32 -18.14 4.96 5.26
N PHE A 33 -16.91 5.48 5.35
CA PHE A 33 -15.96 5.04 6.36
C PHE A 33 -16.23 5.71 7.71
N ARG A 34 -17.11 5.05 8.48
CA ARG A 34 -17.46 5.43 9.85
C ARG A 34 -17.18 4.27 10.81
N GLY A 35 -17.10 4.55 12.11
CA GLY A 35 -16.86 3.52 13.12
C GLY A 35 -15.55 2.76 12.86
N LEU A 36 -15.60 1.44 12.82
CA LEU A 36 -14.43 0.59 12.64
C LEU A 36 -13.72 0.76 11.28
N PHE A 37 -14.43 1.12 10.22
CA PHE A 37 -13.82 1.33 8.90
C PHE A 37 -12.88 2.54 8.83
N ARG A 38 -12.86 3.38 9.85
CA ARG A 38 -11.88 4.48 9.98
C ARG A 38 -10.45 3.97 10.21
N TYR A 39 -10.31 2.71 10.64
CA TYR A 39 -9.00 2.10 10.89
C TYR A 39 -8.36 1.45 9.66
N ILE A 40 -9.02 1.48 8.51
CA ILE A 40 -8.42 1.01 7.26
C ILE A 40 -7.19 1.86 6.96
N GLN A 41 -6.04 1.19 6.80
CA GLN A 41 -4.75 1.83 6.53
C GLN A 41 -4.26 1.60 5.12
N VAL A 42 -4.63 0.47 4.50
CA VAL A 42 -4.20 0.08 3.16
C VAL A 42 -5.38 -0.25 2.29
N PHE A 43 -5.32 0.22 1.07
CA PHE A 43 -6.23 -0.19 -0.01
C PHE A 43 -5.47 -1.02 -1.03
N VAL A 44 -6.11 -2.09 -1.47
CA VAL A 44 -5.70 -2.90 -2.61
C VAL A 44 -6.80 -2.82 -3.65
N VAL A 45 -6.44 -2.55 -4.89
CA VAL A 45 -7.37 -2.49 -6.03
C VAL A 45 -6.94 -3.46 -7.11
N SER A 46 -7.86 -4.25 -7.66
CA SER A 46 -7.55 -5.20 -8.70
C SER A 46 -8.69 -5.35 -9.70
N ASN A 47 -8.32 -5.55 -10.97
CA ASN A 47 -9.21 -6.01 -12.04
C ASN A 47 -8.79 -7.40 -12.57
N SER A 48 -8.15 -8.21 -11.72
CA SER A 48 -7.56 -9.53 -11.98
C SER A 48 -6.27 -9.52 -12.80
N THR A 49 -6.09 -8.60 -13.73
CA THR A 49 -4.91 -8.48 -14.59
C THR A 49 -3.91 -7.44 -14.08
N GLN A 50 -4.41 -6.45 -13.36
CA GLN A 50 -3.62 -5.41 -12.70
C GLN A 50 -4.02 -5.32 -11.24
N THR A 51 -3.04 -5.33 -10.36
CA THR A 51 -3.24 -5.15 -8.92
C THR A 51 -2.31 -4.05 -8.42
N LYS A 52 -2.87 -3.13 -7.66
CA LYS A 52 -2.14 -2.00 -7.06
C LYS A 52 -2.53 -1.83 -5.61
N TYR A 53 -1.66 -1.16 -4.84
CA TYR A 53 -1.95 -0.82 -3.45
C TYR A 53 -1.54 0.62 -3.14
N PHE A 54 -2.14 1.18 -2.10
CA PHE A 54 -1.84 2.52 -1.59
C PHE A 54 -2.30 2.68 -0.15
N ALA A 55 -1.72 3.64 0.55
CA ALA A 55 -2.10 3.97 1.92
C ALA A 55 -3.42 4.76 1.96
N ASN A 56 -4.12 4.68 3.09
CA ASN A 56 -5.26 5.53 3.38
C ASN A 56 -4.77 6.94 3.77
N MET A 57 -4.53 7.76 2.78
CA MET A 57 -4.09 9.12 2.97
C MET A 57 -5.25 10.01 3.34
N ASN A 58 -5.17 10.65 4.51
CA ASN A 58 -6.11 11.69 4.91
C ASN A 58 -5.64 13.04 4.34
N GLU A 59 -5.62 13.17 3.02
CA GLU A 59 -5.48 14.50 2.43
C GLU A 59 -6.80 15.25 2.55
N ARG A 60 -6.82 16.22 3.42
CA ARG A 60 -7.79 17.31 3.40
C ARG A 60 -7.08 18.48 2.73
N THR A 61 -7.39 18.71 1.48
CA THR A 61 -7.28 20.07 0.95
C THR A 61 -8.26 20.95 1.75
N GLU A 62 -7.96 22.24 1.90
CA GLU A 62 -8.84 23.18 2.60
C GLU A 62 -10.29 23.09 2.10
N ASP A 63 -10.49 22.71 0.85
CA ASP A 63 -11.79 22.49 0.20
C ASP A 63 -12.37 21.08 0.42
N GLY A 64 -11.74 20.20 1.19
CA GLY A 64 -12.21 18.84 1.46
C GLY A 64 -12.09 17.86 0.27
N ALA A 65 -11.49 18.30 -0.84
CA ALA A 65 -11.25 17.47 -2.01
C ALA A 65 -9.88 16.80 -1.90
N THR A 66 -9.84 15.49 -2.07
CA THR A 66 -8.55 14.78 -2.24
C THR A 66 -8.00 15.15 -3.61
N ASP A 67 -6.79 15.68 -3.68
CA ASP A 67 -6.14 15.92 -4.97
C ASP A 67 -5.90 14.57 -5.65
N GLN A 68 -6.63 14.34 -6.75
CA GLN A 68 -6.51 13.10 -7.52
C GLN A 68 -5.13 12.92 -8.13
N SER A 69 -4.38 14.00 -8.33
CA SER A 69 -3.03 13.96 -8.86
C SER A 69 -2.06 13.35 -7.86
N ILE A 70 -2.15 13.74 -6.59
CA ILE A 70 -1.35 13.23 -5.50
C ILE A 70 -1.69 11.75 -5.25
N LEU A 71 -2.99 11.42 -5.21
CA LEU A 71 -3.40 10.04 -5.05
C LEU A 71 -2.81 9.13 -6.13
N LYS A 72 -2.86 9.55 -7.40
CA LYS A 72 -2.29 8.78 -8.51
C LYS A 72 -0.79 8.55 -8.38
N SER A 73 -0.05 9.50 -7.82
CA SER A 73 1.40 9.41 -7.62
C SER A 73 1.80 8.44 -6.50
N LEU A 74 0.87 8.12 -5.60
CA LEU A 74 1.07 7.27 -4.42
C LEU A 74 0.36 5.91 -4.51
N VAL A 75 -0.05 5.51 -5.71
CA VAL A 75 -0.60 4.18 -6.02
C VAL A 75 0.48 3.34 -6.69
N PHE A 76 0.85 2.23 -6.06
CA PHE A 76 2.00 1.43 -6.48
C PHE A 76 1.59 0.03 -6.94
N TYR A 77 2.43 -0.55 -7.81
CA TYR A 77 2.46 -1.99 -8.05
C TYR A 77 3.33 -2.66 -6.99
N TRP A 78 2.97 -3.85 -6.60
CA TRP A 78 3.86 -4.72 -5.85
C TRP A 78 4.89 -5.34 -6.79
N THR A 79 6.09 -5.61 -6.30
CA THR A 79 7.17 -6.24 -7.08
C THR A 79 7.79 -7.37 -6.27
N ASP A 80 8.52 -8.24 -6.93
CA ASP A 80 9.45 -9.16 -6.30
C ASP A 80 10.79 -8.46 -5.95
N GLU A 81 11.75 -9.24 -5.45
CA GLU A 81 13.07 -8.75 -5.04
C GLU A 81 13.89 -8.21 -6.23
N GLU A 82 13.67 -8.73 -7.44
CA GLU A 82 14.28 -8.27 -8.69
C GLU A 82 13.57 -7.05 -9.31
N ASN A 83 12.62 -6.45 -8.56
CA ASN A 83 11.80 -5.31 -8.98
C ASN A 83 10.88 -5.60 -10.18
N LYS A 84 10.56 -6.86 -10.42
CA LYS A 84 9.58 -7.28 -11.43
C LYS A 84 8.16 -7.16 -10.87
N ARG A 85 7.27 -6.56 -11.63
CA ARG A 85 5.89 -6.31 -11.20
C ARG A 85 5.07 -7.59 -11.07
N ILE A 86 4.36 -7.71 -9.94
CA ILE A 86 3.39 -8.74 -9.67
C ILE A 86 2.00 -8.16 -9.97
N ASN A 87 1.51 -8.38 -11.18
CA ASN A 87 0.27 -7.76 -11.66
C ASN A 87 -0.98 -8.59 -11.37
N ARG A 88 -0.89 -9.92 -11.50
CA ARG A 88 -2.05 -10.81 -11.37
C ARG A 88 -2.48 -10.87 -9.90
N LEU A 89 -3.80 -10.82 -9.69
CA LEU A 89 -4.36 -10.85 -8.33
C LEU A 89 -3.93 -12.09 -7.55
N ILE A 90 -3.88 -13.27 -8.18
CA ILE A 90 -3.51 -14.52 -7.50
C ILE A 90 -2.08 -14.45 -6.99
N ASP A 91 -1.14 -14.06 -7.85
CA ASP A 91 0.28 -13.95 -7.49
C ASP A 91 0.48 -12.88 -6.41
N PHE A 92 -0.24 -11.76 -6.53
CA PHE A 92 -0.25 -10.70 -5.51
C PHE A 92 -0.76 -11.19 -4.16
N THR A 93 -1.83 -11.98 -4.13
CA THR A 93 -2.38 -12.48 -2.85
C THR A 93 -1.46 -13.47 -2.18
N GLN A 94 -0.76 -14.29 -2.96
CA GLN A 94 0.19 -15.29 -2.43
C GLN A 94 1.43 -14.65 -1.81
N ASP A 95 1.82 -13.47 -2.28
CA ASP A 95 2.98 -12.75 -1.80
C ASP A 95 2.57 -11.62 -0.83
N PHE A 96 1.91 -10.58 -1.32
CA PHE A 96 1.59 -9.38 -0.54
C PHE A 96 0.62 -9.64 0.62
N LEU A 97 -0.46 -10.40 0.40
CA LEU A 97 -1.51 -10.63 1.42
C LEU A 97 -1.18 -11.78 2.39
N THR A 98 0.07 -12.21 2.47
CA THR A 98 0.49 -13.12 3.53
C THR A 98 0.38 -12.45 4.88
N LYS A 99 0.13 -13.24 5.93
CA LYS A 99 0.06 -12.72 7.30
C LYS A 99 1.34 -11.96 7.69
N PHE A 100 2.49 -12.48 7.28
CA PHE A 100 3.79 -11.89 7.55
C PHE A 100 3.94 -10.53 6.85
N ASN A 101 3.77 -10.49 5.53
CA ASN A 101 3.97 -9.27 4.75
C ASN A 101 2.99 -8.15 5.12
N VAL A 102 1.72 -8.49 5.36
CA VAL A 102 0.74 -7.50 5.84
C VAL A 102 1.12 -6.96 7.21
N THR A 103 1.60 -7.80 8.12
CA THR A 103 2.03 -7.34 9.45
C THR A 103 3.25 -6.43 9.34
N GLU A 104 4.27 -6.81 8.59
CA GLU A 104 5.46 -5.98 8.35
C GLU A 104 5.09 -4.64 7.69
N LEU A 105 4.21 -4.67 6.68
CA LEU A 105 3.73 -3.47 6.02
C LEU A 105 3.10 -2.50 7.01
N LEU A 106 2.15 -2.99 7.82
CA LEU A 106 1.38 -2.17 8.76
C LEU A 106 2.20 -1.65 9.94
N THR A 107 3.29 -2.32 10.31
CA THR A 107 4.08 -1.98 11.50
C THR A 107 5.39 -1.27 11.19
N ARG A 108 5.95 -1.45 9.99
CA ARG A 108 7.32 -0.99 9.68
C ARG A 108 7.45 -0.14 8.43
N TYR A 109 6.51 -0.27 7.47
CA TYR A 109 6.67 0.33 6.14
C TYR A 109 5.72 1.48 5.86
N PHE A 110 5.14 2.05 6.92
CA PHE A 110 4.44 3.32 6.86
C PHE A 110 5.36 4.48 7.23
N VAL A 111 5.19 5.57 6.51
CA VAL A 111 5.89 6.84 6.74
C VAL A 111 4.85 7.94 6.91
N ILE A 112 4.98 8.72 7.96
CA ILE A 112 4.17 9.93 8.17
C ILE A 112 5.00 11.12 7.76
N LYS A 113 4.52 11.89 6.77
CA LYS A 113 5.15 13.15 6.38
C LYS A 113 4.78 14.20 7.42
N GLN A 114 5.77 14.73 8.16
CA GLN A 114 5.52 15.68 9.26
C GLN A 114 5.01 17.05 8.80
N SER A 115 5.45 17.52 7.63
CA SER A 115 5.04 18.83 7.08
C SER A 115 3.55 18.85 6.68
N GLU A 116 3.02 17.72 6.32
CA GLU A 116 1.61 17.48 5.99
C GLU A 116 1.27 16.12 6.57
N PRO A 117 0.22 15.96 7.38
CA PRO A 117 -0.09 14.70 8.06
C PRO A 117 -0.61 13.65 7.06
N VAL A 118 0.22 13.27 6.09
CA VAL A 118 -0.06 12.28 5.06
C VAL A 118 0.58 10.96 5.43
N LEU A 119 -0.25 9.92 5.54
CA LEU A 119 0.22 8.55 5.69
C LEU A 119 0.63 8.01 4.33
N MET A 120 1.89 7.61 4.19
CA MET A 120 2.43 7.01 2.99
C MET A 120 2.89 5.58 3.27
N VAL A 121 2.79 4.72 2.28
CA VAL A 121 3.36 3.37 2.32
C VAL A 121 4.63 3.35 1.45
N MET A 122 5.66 2.66 1.93
CA MET A 122 6.89 2.50 1.16
C MET A 122 6.64 1.75 -0.14
N ARG A 123 7.42 2.08 -1.17
CA ARG A 123 7.46 1.34 -2.43
C ARG A 123 8.20 0.01 -2.25
N PRO A 124 7.90 -1.03 -3.05
CA PRO A 124 8.53 -2.34 -2.88
C PRO A 124 10.05 -2.29 -2.87
N TYR A 125 10.68 -1.57 -3.79
CA TYR A 125 12.14 -1.46 -3.84
C TYR A 125 12.74 -0.85 -2.55
N GLN A 126 12.05 0.09 -1.91
CA GLN A 126 12.47 0.67 -0.63
C GLN A 126 12.38 -0.35 0.51
N ILE A 127 11.38 -1.24 0.44
CA ILE A 127 11.20 -2.32 1.41
C ILE A 127 12.33 -3.34 1.28
N TYR A 128 12.62 -3.78 0.06
CA TYR A 128 13.69 -4.76 -0.21
C TYR A 128 15.07 -4.19 0.09
N GLU A 129 15.34 -2.95 -0.29
CA GLU A 129 16.59 -2.26 0.03
C GLU A 129 16.83 -2.18 1.55
N ARG A 130 15.77 -1.86 2.32
CA ARG A 130 15.84 -1.83 3.79
C ARG A 130 16.07 -3.21 4.40
N LEU A 131 15.53 -4.28 3.81
CA LEU A 131 15.79 -5.64 4.26
C LEU A 131 17.24 -6.08 3.99
N CYS A 132 17.87 -5.55 2.94
CA CYS A 132 19.27 -5.82 2.62
C CYS A 132 20.27 -5.05 3.50
N LEU A 133 19.89 -3.87 4.02
CA LEU A 133 20.79 -3.04 4.83
C LEU A 133 21.34 -3.73 6.09
N PRO A 134 20.57 -4.48 6.91
CA PRO A 134 21.11 -5.22 8.04
C PRO A 134 22.15 -6.26 7.62
N TYR A 135 21.97 -6.89 6.46
CA TYR A 135 22.90 -7.88 5.91
C TYR A 135 24.21 -7.23 5.47
N TYR A 136 24.16 -6.02 4.96
CA TYR A 136 25.35 -5.29 4.50
C TYR A 136 26.21 -4.82 5.67
N TRP A 137 25.61 -4.37 6.78
CA TRP A 137 26.33 -3.97 7.97
C TRP A 137 26.94 -5.16 8.71
N LEU A 138 26.22 -6.28 8.84
CA LEU A 138 26.73 -7.52 9.45
C LEU A 138 27.90 -8.11 8.68
N ARG A 139 27.92 -7.93 7.35
CA ARG A 139 29.04 -8.43 6.51
C ARG A 139 30.27 -7.52 6.59
N LYS A 140 30.08 -6.22 6.75
CA LYS A 140 31.20 -5.27 6.92
C LYS A 140 31.93 -5.45 8.26
N ASP A 141 31.21 -5.85 9.30
CA ASP A 141 31.81 -6.13 10.61
C ASP A 141 32.50 -7.50 10.65
N ALA A 142 32.14 -8.43 9.76
CA ALA A 142 32.80 -9.73 9.63
C ALA A 142 34.12 -9.70 8.83
N ASP A 143 34.28 -8.71 7.97
CA ASP A 143 35.51 -8.50 7.19
C ASP A 143 36.58 -7.67 7.94
N LEU A 144 36.29 -7.27 9.19
CA LEU A 144 37.17 -6.48 10.06
C LEU A 144 37.76 -7.29 11.25
N LEU A 145 37.49 -8.60 11.29
CA LEU A 145 38.08 -9.56 12.25
C LEU A 145 38.96 -10.57 11.52
#